data_60f9636d66e80b9048e9828cc2b2a27a
#
_entry.id   60f9636d66e80b9048e9828cc2b2a27a
#
_cell.length_a   1.000
_cell.length_b   1.000
_cell.length_c   1.000
_cell.angle_alpha   90.00
_cell.angle_beta   90.00
_cell.angle_gamma   90.00
#
_symmetry.space_group_name_H-M   'P 1'
#
loop_
_entity.id
_entity.type
_entity.pdbx_description
1 polymer ?
#
loop_
_entity_poly.entity_id
_entity_poly.type
_entity_poly.pdbx_seq_one_letter_code
_entity_poly.pdbx_strand_id
1 'polypeptide(L)'
;MATTRMMQRRSPVDLTLADVAKEAGVVPATLIQRFGTKRSLLLAACRTAPGGVPEQFGAARAKYGSPLKTLIELYVECSGFASTPEAMANGLAYLQIDLIDPEFHAITLAQFTAIRDETKKLLDDAVASDELKPCDTADLARLIQQVNGGAMLDWAVYRKGSLAAWLRRSLEGLLAPYRLGAEADLPKARTGRMQNNRR
;
A
#
# COMPACT_ATOMS: atom_id res chain seq x y z
N MET A 1 5.23 -10.44 13.47
CA MET A 1 4.52 -11.69 13.67
C MET A 1 4.99 -12.75 12.67
N ALA A 2 5.11 -14.02 13.15
CA ALA A 2 5.71 -15.10 12.34
C ALA A 2 4.97 -15.36 11.03
N THR A 3 3.63 -15.48 11.07
CA THR A 3 2.83 -15.77 9.89
C THR A 3 3.02 -14.71 8.80
N THR A 4 2.98 -13.42 9.14
CA THR A 4 3.15 -12.31 8.18
C THR A 4 4.54 -12.34 7.52
N ARG A 5 5.61 -12.59 8.31
CA ARG A 5 6.96 -12.74 7.74
C ARG A 5 7.06 -13.93 6.80
N MET A 6 6.40 -15.04 7.12
CA MET A 6 6.40 -16.21 6.25
C MET A 6 5.60 -15.98 4.95
N MET A 7 4.49 -15.25 5.00
CA MET A 7 3.72 -14.88 3.80
C MET A 7 4.54 -14.03 2.81
N GLN A 8 5.46 -13.20 3.28
CA GLN A 8 6.38 -12.46 2.40
C GLN A 8 7.38 -13.36 1.67
N ARG A 9 7.78 -14.47 2.31
CA ARG A 9 8.84 -15.37 1.82
C ARG A 9 8.32 -16.58 1.06
N ARG A 10 7.05 -16.95 1.26
CA ARG A 10 6.45 -18.16 0.71
C ARG A 10 5.08 -17.86 0.10
N SER A 11 4.83 -18.47 -1.05
CA SER A 11 3.50 -18.43 -1.67
C SER A 11 2.48 -19.17 -0.80
N PRO A 12 1.16 -18.92 -0.99
CA PRO A 12 0.13 -19.67 -0.27
C PRO A 12 0.23 -21.19 -0.47
N VAL A 13 0.69 -21.64 -1.64
CA VAL A 13 0.81 -23.06 -1.95
C VAL A 13 1.93 -23.69 -1.12
N ASP A 14 3.08 -23.02 -1.06
CA ASP A 14 4.29 -23.55 -0.42
C ASP A 14 4.32 -23.37 1.11
N LEU A 15 3.50 -22.45 1.66
CA LEU A 15 3.45 -22.20 3.09
C LEU A 15 2.81 -23.37 3.83
N THR A 16 3.50 -23.89 4.86
CA THR A 16 2.98 -24.92 5.75
C THR A 16 2.85 -24.44 7.20
N LEU A 17 2.04 -25.13 8.01
CA LEU A 17 1.97 -24.87 9.46
C LEU A 17 3.32 -25.13 10.14
N ALA A 18 4.11 -26.09 9.63
CA ALA A 18 5.44 -26.38 10.14
C ALA A 18 6.41 -25.21 9.91
N ASP A 19 6.36 -24.56 8.75
CA ASP A 19 7.18 -23.37 8.46
C ASP A 19 6.86 -22.24 9.43
N VAL A 20 5.57 -21.97 9.65
CA VAL A 20 5.14 -20.91 10.58
C VAL A 20 5.50 -21.26 12.03
N ALA A 21 5.37 -22.52 12.42
CA ALA A 21 5.75 -23.00 13.76
C ALA A 21 7.25 -22.78 14.01
N LYS A 22 8.08 -23.17 13.04
CA LYS A 22 9.54 -22.96 13.08
C LYS A 22 9.89 -21.47 13.21
N GLU A 23 9.28 -20.61 12.41
CA GLU A 23 9.48 -19.14 12.46
C GLU A 23 8.99 -18.54 13.78
N ALA A 24 7.96 -19.12 14.40
CA ALA A 24 7.41 -18.69 15.69
C ALA A 24 8.15 -19.25 16.91
N GLY A 25 9.08 -20.19 16.71
CA GLY A 25 9.79 -20.86 17.81
C GLY A 25 8.91 -21.83 18.62
N VAL A 26 7.87 -22.41 17.98
CA VAL A 26 6.96 -23.38 18.62
C VAL A 26 6.94 -24.70 17.84
N VAL A 27 6.44 -25.77 18.47
CA VAL A 27 6.25 -27.04 17.77
C VAL A 27 5.00 -27.00 16.88
N PRO A 28 4.98 -27.69 15.71
CA PRO A 28 3.83 -27.67 14.80
C PRO A 28 2.51 -28.07 15.46
N ALA A 29 2.54 -29.01 16.41
CA ALA A 29 1.35 -29.45 17.15
C ALA A 29 0.64 -28.29 17.87
N THR A 30 1.38 -27.30 18.37
CA THR A 30 0.81 -26.11 19.02
C THR A 30 -0.05 -25.30 18.05
N LEU A 31 0.40 -25.10 16.79
CA LEU A 31 -0.37 -24.39 15.78
C LEU A 31 -1.58 -25.21 15.32
N ILE A 32 -1.41 -26.52 15.16
CA ILE A 32 -2.53 -27.41 14.80
C ILE A 32 -3.60 -27.39 15.89
N GLN A 33 -3.20 -27.49 17.16
CA GLN A 33 -4.13 -27.43 18.29
C GLN A 33 -4.87 -26.08 18.36
N ARG A 34 -4.19 -24.98 18.07
CA ARG A 34 -4.75 -23.63 18.20
C ARG A 34 -5.60 -23.20 17.01
N PHE A 35 -5.18 -23.54 15.80
CA PHE A 35 -5.80 -23.04 14.55
C PHE A 35 -6.43 -24.16 13.71
N GLY A 36 -6.13 -25.40 13.92
CA GLY A 36 -6.61 -26.56 13.17
C GLY A 36 -6.04 -26.62 11.76
N THR A 37 -6.29 -25.60 10.94
CA THR A 37 -5.90 -25.60 9.52
C THR A 37 -5.04 -24.39 9.16
N LYS A 38 -4.31 -24.50 8.04
CA LYS A 38 -3.59 -23.36 7.44
C LYS A 38 -4.52 -22.19 7.13
N ARG A 39 -5.72 -22.48 6.57
CA ARG A 39 -6.73 -21.45 6.28
C ARG A 39 -7.12 -20.68 7.54
N SER A 40 -7.41 -21.36 8.63
CA SER A 40 -7.77 -20.72 9.91
C SER A 40 -6.63 -19.87 10.49
N LEU A 41 -5.38 -20.35 10.36
CA LEU A 41 -4.20 -19.58 10.75
C LEU A 41 -4.06 -18.28 9.92
N LEU A 42 -4.22 -18.37 8.60
CA LEU A 42 -4.16 -17.20 7.71
C LEU A 42 -5.27 -16.21 8.02
N LEU A 43 -6.52 -16.65 8.21
CA LEU A 43 -7.62 -15.80 8.63
C LEU A 43 -7.32 -15.07 9.95
N ALA A 44 -6.80 -15.80 10.94
CA ALA A 44 -6.41 -15.19 12.20
C ALA A 44 -5.29 -14.14 12.01
N ALA A 45 -4.32 -14.40 11.14
CA ALA A 45 -3.26 -13.45 10.82
C ALA A 45 -3.79 -12.18 10.14
N CYS A 46 -4.75 -12.31 9.22
CA CYS A 46 -5.38 -11.15 8.55
C CYS A 46 -6.21 -10.29 9.52
N ARG A 47 -6.86 -10.93 10.53
CA ARG A 47 -7.67 -10.23 11.55
C ARG A 47 -6.84 -9.52 12.62
N THR A 48 -5.61 -10.00 12.87
CA THR A 48 -4.77 -9.55 13.99
C THR A 48 -3.67 -8.58 13.57
N ALA A 49 -3.85 -7.79 12.52
CA ALA A 49 -2.95 -6.67 12.26
C ALA A 49 -2.91 -5.78 13.51
N PRO A 50 -1.72 -5.59 14.18
CA PRO A 50 -1.65 -4.85 15.43
C PRO A 50 -2.20 -3.45 15.23
N GLY A 51 -3.17 -3.08 16.04
CA GLY A 51 -3.69 -1.74 16.10
C GLY A 51 -4.65 -1.33 15.00
N GLY A 52 -4.79 -2.12 13.93
CA GLY A 52 -5.64 -1.76 12.80
C GLY A 52 -5.15 -0.52 12.02
N VAL A 53 -5.87 -0.20 10.96
CA VAL A 53 -5.54 0.94 10.08
C VAL A 53 -5.59 2.29 10.83
N PRO A 54 -6.62 2.61 11.64
CA PRO A 54 -6.69 3.90 12.33
C PRO A 54 -5.51 4.16 13.26
N GLU A 55 -5.04 3.15 14.00
CA GLU A 55 -3.88 3.30 14.90
C GLU A 55 -2.57 3.55 14.13
N GLN A 56 -2.37 2.88 13.00
CA GLN A 56 -1.21 3.13 12.14
C GLN A 56 -1.20 4.56 11.61
N PHE A 57 -2.34 5.05 11.13
CA PHE A 57 -2.49 6.44 10.68
C PHE A 57 -2.30 7.44 11.82
N GLY A 58 -2.84 7.15 13.01
CA GLY A 58 -2.66 7.96 14.21
C GLY A 58 -1.18 8.08 14.62
N ALA A 59 -0.45 6.97 14.64
CA ALA A 59 0.98 6.95 14.92
C ALA A 59 1.79 7.72 13.89
N ALA A 60 1.45 7.60 12.59
CA ALA A 60 2.10 8.36 11.52
C ALA A 60 1.82 9.88 11.65
N ARG A 61 0.60 10.29 11.98
CA ARG A 61 0.26 11.71 12.27
C ARG A 61 1.15 12.29 13.39
N ALA A 62 1.29 11.56 14.48
CA ALA A 62 2.15 11.96 15.60
C ALA A 62 3.63 12.05 15.19
N LYS A 63 4.09 11.17 14.29
CA LYS A 63 5.49 11.10 13.84
C LYS A 63 5.86 12.24 12.89
N TYR A 64 5.00 12.58 11.93
CA TYR A 64 5.36 13.47 10.82
C TYR A 64 4.82 14.88 10.92
N GLY A 65 3.75 15.11 11.65
CA GLY A 65 3.14 16.41 11.91
C GLY A 65 2.38 17.00 10.71
N SER A 66 3.01 17.16 9.53
CA SER A 66 2.34 17.61 8.31
C SER A 66 1.43 16.51 7.74
N PRO A 67 0.13 16.78 7.48
CA PRO A 67 -0.79 15.83 6.89
C PRO A 67 -0.30 15.23 5.57
N LEU A 68 0.18 16.06 4.65
CA LEU A 68 0.64 15.62 3.33
C LEU A 68 1.93 14.78 3.44
N LYS A 69 2.86 15.19 4.30
CA LYS A 69 4.06 14.40 4.59
C LYS A 69 3.68 13.06 5.22
N THR A 70 2.77 13.07 6.19
CA THR A 70 2.26 11.86 6.84
C THR A 70 1.72 10.87 5.81
N LEU A 71 0.90 11.35 4.88
CA LEU A 71 0.31 10.53 3.82
C LEU A 71 1.40 9.87 2.97
N ILE A 72 2.33 10.64 2.43
CA ILE A 72 3.39 10.12 1.55
C ILE A 72 4.28 9.12 2.29
N GLU A 73 4.77 9.51 3.49
CA GLU A 73 5.69 8.66 4.25
C GLU A 73 5.05 7.36 4.72
N LEU A 74 3.77 7.40 5.14
CA LEU A 74 3.04 6.20 5.55
C LEU A 74 2.93 5.19 4.41
N TYR A 75 2.54 5.62 3.21
CA TYR A 75 2.46 4.73 2.05
C TYR A 75 3.83 4.17 1.67
N VAL A 76 4.88 4.98 1.75
CA VAL A 76 6.26 4.55 1.50
C VAL A 76 6.73 3.54 2.55
N GLU A 77 6.48 3.78 3.84
CA GLU A 77 6.84 2.85 4.91
C GLU A 77 6.07 1.54 4.83
N CYS A 78 4.76 1.62 4.54
CA CYS A 78 3.93 0.44 4.35
C CYS A 78 4.38 -0.44 3.18
N SER A 79 5.16 0.07 2.22
CA SER A 79 5.73 -0.72 1.13
C SER A 79 6.78 -1.75 1.57
N GLY A 80 7.26 -1.65 2.80
CA GLY A 80 8.29 -2.56 3.34
C GLY A 80 7.92 -4.05 3.34
N PHE A 81 6.62 -4.38 3.22
CA PHE A 81 6.18 -5.78 3.08
C PHE A 81 6.57 -6.40 1.73
N ALA A 82 6.76 -5.61 0.68
CA ALA A 82 7.15 -6.04 -0.66
C ALA A 82 8.55 -5.52 -1.00
N SER A 83 9.57 -5.87 -0.19
CA SER A 83 10.94 -5.40 -0.37
C SER A 83 11.65 -5.97 -1.61
N THR A 84 11.12 -7.05 -2.18
CA THR A 84 11.61 -7.69 -3.43
C THR A 84 10.46 -8.00 -4.37
N PRO A 85 10.72 -8.13 -5.70
CA PRO A 85 9.71 -8.56 -6.65
C PRO A 85 9.09 -9.93 -6.31
N GLU A 86 9.86 -10.82 -5.71
CA GLU A 86 9.39 -12.14 -5.25
C GLU A 86 8.43 -12.00 -4.05
N ALA A 87 8.72 -11.11 -3.10
CA ALA A 87 7.81 -10.82 -2.00
C ALA A 87 6.50 -10.20 -2.50
N MET A 88 6.58 -9.35 -3.53
CA MET A 88 5.40 -8.79 -4.20
C MET A 88 4.59 -9.89 -4.91
N ALA A 89 5.24 -10.81 -5.62
CA ALA A 89 4.57 -11.94 -6.26
C ALA A 89 3.85 -12.83 -5.24
N ASN A 90 4.48 -13.11 -4.09
CA ASN A 90 3.84 -13.82 -3.00
C ASN A 90 2.62 -13.06 -2.46
N GLY A 91 2.73 -11.75 -2.26
CA GLY A 91 1.61 -10.90 -1.83
C GLY A 91 0.42 -10.96 -2.78
N LEU A 92 0.67 -10.92 -4.10
CA LEU A 92 -0.37 -11.08 -5.12
C LEU A 92 -1.04 -12.45 -5.09
N ALA A 93 -0.30 -13.51 -4.81
CA ALA A 93 -0.86 -14.85 -4.67
C ALA A 93 -1.79 -14.96 -3.43
N TYR A 94 -1.48 -14.25 -2.33
CA TYR A 94 -2.41 -14.13 -1.20
C TYR A 94 -3.62 -13.27 -1.55
N LEU A 95 -3.43 -12.14 -2.25
CA LEU A 95 -4.53 -11.31 -2.71
C LEU A 95 -5.50 -12.09 -3.61
N GLN A 96 -5.02 -13.04 -4.42
CA GLN A 96 -5.88 -13.92 -5.20
C GLN A 96 -6.84 -14.73 -4.30
N ILE A 97 -6.35 -15.24 -3.15
CA ILE A 97 -7.21 -15.91 -2.16
C ILE A 97 -8.23 -14.94 -1.59
N ASP A 98 -7.79 -13.72 -1.24
CA ASP A 98 -8.65 -12.68 -0.68
C ASP A 98 -9.80 -12.30 -1.63
N LEU A 99 -9.57 -12.35 -2.94
CA LEU A 99 -10.58 -12.04 -3.94
C LEU A 99 -11.57 -13.18 -4.19
N ILE A 100 -11.21 -14.43 -3.92
CA ILE A 100 -12.00 -15.61 -4.23
C ILE A 100 -12.76 -16.13 -3.00
N ASP A 101 -12.13 -16.15 -1.83
CA ASP A 101 -12.73 -16.67 -0.59
C ASP A 101 -13.54 -15.57 0.11
N PRO A 102 -14.87 -15.76 0.33
CA PRO A 102 -15.74 -14.73 0.87
C PRO A 102 -15.31 -14.18 2.24
N GLU A 103 -14.72 -15.02 3.09
CA GLU A 103 -14.31 -14.62 4.45
C GLU A 103 -13.05 -13.74 4.41
N PHE A 104 -12.07 -14.09 3.57
CA PHE A 104 -10.90 -13.24 3.31
C PHE A 104 -11.30 -11.95 2.60
N HIS A 105 -12.20 -12.05 1.60
CA HIS A 105 -12.70 -10.88 0.88
C HIS A 105 -13.34 -9.85 1.82
N ALA A 106 -14.16 -10.28 2.77
CA ALA A 106 -14.78 -9.39 3.74
C ALA A 106 -13.74 -8.64 4.59
N ILE A 107 -12.67 -9.32 5.02
CA ILE A 107 -11.57 -8.71 5.79
C ILE A 107 -10.82 -7.69 4.93
N THR A 108 -10.45 -8.07 3.71
CA THR A 108 -9.71 -7.21 2.78
C THR A 108 -10.53 -5.99 2.38
N LEU A 109 -11.83 -6.15 2.12
CA LEU A 109 -12.74 -5.04 1.83
C LEU A 109 -12.78 -4.04 3.00
N ALA A 110 -12.91 -4.53 4.23
CA ALA A 110 -12.92 -3.68 5.41
C ALA A 110 -11.60 -2.91 5.58
N GLN A 111 -10.45 -3.57 5.34
CA GLN A 111 -9.14 -2.93 5.40
C GLN A 111 -8.96 -1.86 4.32
N PHE A 112 -9.33 -2.15 3.07
CA PHE A 112 -9.25 -1.21 1.95
C PHE A 112 -10.15 0.01 2.17
N THR A 113 -11.36 -0.20 2.74
CA THR A 113 -12.26 0.88 3.10
C THR A 113 -11.65 1.75 4.19
N ALA A 114 -11.15 1.16 5.27
CA ALA A 114 -10.51 1.89 6.36
C ALA A 114 -9.28 2.69 5.89
N ILE A 115 -8.43 2.13 5.04
CA ILE A 115 -7.27 2.85 4.45
C ILE A 115 -7.76 4.06 3.65
N ARG A 116 -8.77 3.91 2.82
CA ARG A 116 -9.33 5.01 2.03
C ARG A 116 -9.93 6.10 2.91
N ASP A 117 -10.66 5.73 3.96
CA ASP A 117 -11.28 6.68 4.87
C ASP A 117 -10.24 7.46 5.67
N GLU A 118 -9.20 6.81 6.18
CA GLU A 118 -8.09 7.48 6.87
C GLU A 118 -7.26 8.35 5.91
N THR A 119 -7.05 7.90 4.66
CA THR A 119 -6.41 8.70 3.60
C THR A 119 -7.22 9.96 3.32
N LYS A 120 -8.55 9.85 3.20
CA LYS A 120 -9.44 11.01 3.04
C LYS A 120 -9.28 12.00 4.20
N LYS A 121 -9.28 11.53 5.45
CA LYS A 121 -9.08 12.41 6.62
C LYS A 121 -7.73 13.15 6.57
N LEU A 122 -6.63 12.50 6.14
CA LEU A 122 -5.34 13.18 5.95
C LEU A 122 -5.41 14.24 4.86
N LEU A 123 -6.16 14.00 3.78
CA LEU A 123 -6.35 14.97 2.71
C LEU A 123 -7.22 16.15 3.17
N ASP A 124 -8.29 15.89 3.95
CA ASP A 124 -9.11 16.93 4.56
C ASP A 124 -8.25 17.83 5.48
N ASP A 125 -7.39 17.23 6.30
CA ASP A 125 -6.46 17.96 7.16
C ASP A 125 -5.42 18.75 6.34
N ALA A 126 -4.94 18.22 5.22
CA ALA A 126 -4.00 18.90 4.31
C ALA A 126 -4.65 20.10 3.61
N VAL A 127 -5.93 20.03 3.28
CA VAL A 127 -6.70 21.18 2.78
C VAL A 127 -6.91 22.21 3.88
N ALA A 128 -7.28 21.77 5.09
CA ALA A 128 -7.52 22.66 6.23
C ALA A 128 -6.24 23.38 6.73
N SER A 129 -5.06 22.79 6.48
CA SER A 129 -3.75 23.37 6.82
C SER A 129 -3.06 24.11 5.66
N ASP A 130 -3.78 24.39 4.57
CA ASP A 130 -3.24 25.06 3.37
C ASP A 130 -2.05 24.34 2.72
N GLU A 131 -1.90 23.02 2.93
CA GLU A 131 -0.92 22.20 2.21
C GLU A 131 -1.45 21.82 0.81
N LEU A 132 -2.77 21.69 0.66
CA LEU A 132 -3.46 21.40 -0.59
C LEU A 132 -4.52 22.45 -0.91
N LYS A 133 -4.75 22.67 -2.19
CA LYS A 133 -5.89 23.45 -2.69
C LYS A 133 -7.20 22.72 -2.37
N PRO A 134 -8.33 23.43 -2.21
CA PRO A 134 -9.65 22.79 -2.12
C PRO A 134 -9.88 21.83 -3.28
N CYS A 135 -10.25 20.60 -2.99
CA CYS A 135 -10.47 19.52 -3.97
C CYS A 135 -11.45 18.48 -3.43
N ASP A 136 -11.91 17.57 -4.29
CA ASP A 136 -12.64 16.38 -3.85
C ASP A 136 -11.68 15.38 -3.21
N THR A 137 -11.55 15.44 -1.89
CA THR A 137 -10.67 14.58 -1.10
C THR A 137 -11.11 13.12 -1.11
N ALA A 138 -12.40 12.83 -1.32
CA ALA A 138 -12.90 11.45 -1.41
C ALA A 138 -12.44 10.80 -2.74
N ASP A 139 -12.56 11.51 -3.85
CA ASP A 139 -12.08 11.04 -5.13
C ASP A 139 -10.55 10.94 -5.15
N LEU A 140 -9.85 11.92 -4.59
CA LEU A 140 -8.39 11.90 -4.50
C LEU A 140 -7.88 10.72 -3.64
N ALA A 141 -8.55 10.38 -2.52
CA ALA A 141 -8.22 9.21 -1.72
C ALA A 141 -8.39 7.90 -2.49
N ARG A 142 -9.45 7.80 -3.31
CA ARG A 142 -9.66 6.68 -4.23
C ARG A 142 -8.53 6.57 -5.26
N LEU A 143 -8.16 7.69 -5.88
CA LEU A 143 -7.07 7.74 -6.86
C LEU A 143 -5.72 7.36 -6.23
N ILE A 144 -5.41 7.83 -5.02
CA ILE A 144 -4.20 7.46 -4.29
C ILE A 144 -4.12 5.95 -4.11
N GLN A 145 -5.21 5.31 -3.69
CA GLN A 145 -5.24 3.86 -3.50
C GLN A 145 -5.00 3.10 -4.83
N GLN A 146 -5.58 3.57 -5.93
CA GLN A 146 -5.38 2.99 -7.26
C GLN A 146 -3.95 3.18 -7.77
N VAL A 147 -3.39 4.38 -7.63
CA VAL A 147 -2.02 4.71 -8.02
C VAL A 147 -1.02 3.90 -7.19
N ASN A 148 -1.25 3.74 -5.89
CA ASN A 148 -0.42 2.91 -5.03
C ASN A 148 -0.37 1.45 -5.53
N GLY A 149 -1.52 0.83 -5.80
CA GLY A 149 -1.59 -0.54 -6.33
C GLY A 149 -0.92 -0.67 -7.70
N GLY A 150 -1.16 0.27 -8.62
CA GLY A 150 -0.52 0.31 -9.95
C GLY A 150 0.99 0.46 -9.87
N ALA A 151 1.48 1.39 -9.05
CA ALA A 151 2.92 1.63 -8.88
C ALA A 151 3.66 0.41 -8.31
N MET A 152 3.01 -0.36 -7.42
CA MET A 152 3.57 -1.62 -6.89
C MET A 152 3.71 -2.69 -7.98
N LEU A 153 2.69 -2.84 -8.83
CA LEU A 153 2.72 -3.77 -9.96
C LEU A 153 3.77 -3.37 -11.00
N ASP A 154 3.80 -2.09 -11.38
CA ASP A 154 4.77 -1.56 -12.33
C ASP A 154 6.20 -1.80 -11.83
N TRP A 155 6.48 -1.47 -10.56
CA TRP A 155 7.80 -1.73 -9.99
C TRP A 155 8.18 -3.21 -10.05
N ALA A 156 7.26 -4.11 -9.73
CA ALA A 156 7.52 -5.55 -9.77
C ALA A 156 7.82 -6.07 -11.17
N VAL A 157 7.20 -5.46 -12.21
CA VAL A 157 7.43 -5.79 -13.63
C VAL A 157 8.73 -5.18 -14.13
N TYR A 158 8.94 -3.88 -13.91
CA TYR A 158 10.13 -3.18 -14.42
C TYR A 158 11.42 -3.48 -13.64
N ARG A 159 11.33 -3.82 -12.36
CA ARG A 159 12.46 -4.21 -11.46
C ARG A 159 13.58 -3.17 -11.39
N LYS A 160 13.26 -1.88 -11.48
CA LYS A 160 14.23 -0.78 -11.44
C LYS A 160 14.08 0.06 -10.18
N GLY A 161 15.18 0.25 -9.45
CA GLY A 161 15.19 1.02 -8.21
C GLY A 161 14.41 0.34 -7.08
N SER A 162 14.04 1.10 -6.04
CA SER A 162 13.27 0.59 -4.90
C SER A 162 11.77 0.87 -5.06
N LEU A 163 10.92 0.01 -4.51
CA LEU A 163 9.48 0.24 -4.44
C LEU A 163 9.15 1.57 -3.74
N ALA A 164 9.85 1.88 -2.64
CA ALA A 164 9.69 3.13 -1.93
C ALA A 164 9.88 4.37 -2.82
N ALA A 165 10.90 4.35 -3.70
CA ALA A 165 11.13 5.45 -4.65
C ALA A 165 10.04 5.54 -5.73
N TRP A 166 9.51 4.41 -6.19
CA TRP A 166 8.39 4.37 -7.13
C TRP A 166 7.12 4.95 -6.52
N LEU A 167 6.76 4.50 -5.32
CA LEU A 167 5.57 5.00 -4.61
C LEU A 167 5.67 6.49 -4.32
N ARG A 168 6.81 6.94 -3.79
CA ARG A 168 7.03 8.37 -3.54
C ARG A 168 6.83 9.20 -4.79
N ARG A 169 7.49 8.84 -5.89
CA ARG A 169 7.36 9.55 -7.18
C ARG A 169 5.92 9.56 -7.68
N SER A 170 5.23 8.43 -7.60
CA SER A 170 3.85 8.32 -8.09
C SER A 170 2.90 9.17 -7.26
N LEU A 171 3.02 9.15 -5.93
CA LEU A 171 2.20 9.95 -5.03
C LEU A 171 2.50 11.45 -5.15
N GLU A 172 3.78 11.83 -5.19
CA GLU A 172 4.18 13.22 -5.40
C GLU A 172 3.69 13.77 -6.74
N GLY A 173 3.79 12.96 -7.81
CA GLY A 173 3.27 13.33 -9.14
C GLY A 173 1.76 13.48 -9.15
N LEU A 174 1.01 12.57 -8.52
CA LEU A 174 -0.44 12.66 -8.40
C LEU A 174 -0.87 13.91 -7.61
N LEU A 175 -0.16 14.23 -6.52
CA LEU A 175 -0.49 15.33 -5.62
C LEU A 175 0.01 16.70 -6.10
N ALA A 176 0.97 16.74 -7.02
CA ALA A 176 1.58 18.00 -7.49
C ALA A 176 0.58 19.07 -7.95
N PRO A 177 -0.47 18.75 -8.75
CA PRO A 177 -1.45 19.78 -9.19
C PRO A 177 -2.27 20.38 -8.06
N TYR A 178 -2.40 19.66 -6.95
CA TYR A 178 -3.21 20.04 -5.79
C TYR A 178 -2.42 20.84 -4.74
N ARG A 179 -1.08 20.86 -4.78
CA ARG A 179 -0.25 21.59 -3.79
C ARG A 179 -0.46 23.10 -3.92
N LEU A 180 -0.57 23.79 -2.79
CA LEU A 180 -0.49 25.26 -2.76
C LEU A 180 0.96 25.69 -3.03
N GLY A 181 1.13 26.64 -3.92
CA GLY A 181 2.46 27.15 -4.33
C GLY A 181 3.14 26.42 -5.49
N ALA A 182 2.52 25.40 -6.09
CA ALA A 182 3.08 24.63 -7.21
C ALA A 182 2.91 25.29 -8.60
N GLU A 183 2.63 26.60 -8.68
CA GLU A 183 2.38 27.28 -9.98
C GLU A 183 3.63 27.55 -10.84
N ALA A 184 4.83 27.14 -10.44
CA ALA A 184 6.06 27.58 -11.10
C ALA A 184 6.78 26.56 -11.99
N ASP A 185 6.41 25.27 -12.05
CA ASP A 185 7.22 24.24 -12.77
C ASP A 185 6.42 23.29 -13.67
N LEU A 186 5.46 23.79 -14.44
CA LEU A 186 5.02 23.05 -15.61
C LEU A 186 6.02 23.29 -16.74
N PRO A 187 6.72 22.24 -17.26
CA PRO A 187 7.56 22.42 -18.43
C PRO A 187 6.67 22.88 -19.58
N LYS A 188 6.93 24.11 -20.07
CA LYS A 188 6.23 24.67 -21.24
C LYS A 188 6.29 23.64 -22.36
N ALA A 189 5.14 23.16 -22.80
CA ALA A 189 5.04 22.30 -23.96
C ALA A 189 5.84 22.92 -25.11
N ARG A 190 6.88 22.23 -25.56
CA ARG A 190 7.61 22.61 -26.77
C ARG A 190 6.64 22.47 -27.93
N THR A 191 6.04 23.58 -28.30
CA THR A 191 5.35 23.72 -29.59
C THR A 191 6.40 23.55 -30.68
N GLY A 192 6.61 22.31 -31.09
CA GLY A 192 7.41 21.99 -32.26
C GLY A 192 6.72 22.54 -33.50
N ARG A 193 7.24 23.67 -34.00
CA ARG A 193 6.91 24.20 -35.32
C ARG A 193 7.29 23.14 -36.34
N MET A 194 6.32 22.42 -36.89
CA MET A 194 6.48 21.65 -38.11
C MET A 194 6.82 22.62 -39.23
N GLN A 195 8.10 22.74 -39.56
CA GLN A 195 8.53 23.34 -40.81
C GLN A 195 8.14 22.40 -41.96
N ASN A 196 7.11 22.84 -42.67
CA ASN A 196 6.67 22.26 -43.94
C ASN A 196 7.76 22.54 -45.00
N ASN A 197 8.60 21.56 -45.30
CA ASN A 197 9.57 21.68 -46.43
C ASN A 197 8.94 21.04 -47.65
N ARG A 198 8.26 21.87 -48.46
CA ARG A 198 7.95 21.56 -49.85
C ARG A 198 9.19 21.91 -50.69
N ARG A 199 9.85 20.92 -51.22
CA ARG A 199 10.44 20.90 -52.57
C ARG A 199 10.75 19.46 -52.98
#